data_899b8807558fb584533c58b782cdf81e
#
_entry.id   899b8807558fb584533c58b782cdf81e
#
_cell.length_a   1.000
_cell.length_b   1.000
_cell.length_c   1.000
_cell.angle_alpha   90.00
_cell.angle_beta   90.00
_cell.angle_gamma   90.00
#
_symmetry.space_group_name_H-M   'P 1'
#
loop_
_entity.id
_entity.type
_entity.pdbx_description
1 polymer ?
#
loop_
_entity_poly.entity_id
_entity_poly.type
_entity_poly.pdbx_seq_one_letter_code
_entity_poly.pdbx_strand_id
1 'polypeptide(L)'
;MIYLKSESEIEKMRESTRIVSQTLGKIAQKIEPGVMTATLDRIAEDFIVKQGGRPAFKGYGSPSNPFPATLCISVNEEVVHGIPSNRKLKEGDIVSVDCGVEKNGYFGDHAY
;
A
#
# COMPACT_ATOMS: atom_id res chain seq x y z
N MET A 1 13.10 -14.70 24.70
CA MET A 1 11.93 -14.17 25.43
C MET A 1 10.76 -14.06 24.48
N ILE A 2 9.61 -14.55 24.88
CA ILE A 2 8.40 -14.49 24.07
C ILE A 2 7.54 -13.35 24.60
N TYR A 3 7.19 -12.42 23.70
CA TYR A 3 6.28 -11.33 24.03
C TYR A 3 4.89 -11.72 23.58
N LEU A 4 3.96 -11.69 24.52
CA LEU A 4 2.55 -11.85 24.20
C LEU A 4 1.93 -10.46 24.09
N LYS A 5 1.28 -10.18 22.96
CA LYS A 5 0.59 -8.91 22.76
C LYS A 5 -0.75 -8.97 23.50
N SER A 6 -1.15 -7.84 24.07
CA SER A 6 -2.46 -7.71 24.69
C SER A 6 -3.56 -7.76 23.65
N GLU A 7 -4.78 -8.06 24.08
CA GLU A 7 -5.95 -8.03 23.17
C GLU A 7 -6.11 -6.66 22.51
N SER A 8 -5.86 -5.58 23.27
CA SER A 8 -5.92 -4.23 22.75
C SER A 8 -4.91 -4.01 21.64
N GLU A 9 -3.69 -4.49 21.80
CA GLU A 9 -2.66 -4.37 20.78
C GLU A 9 -2.99 -5.18 19.53
N ILE A 10 -3.48 -6.40 19.72
CA ILE A 10 -3.91 -7.26 18.60
C ILE A 10 -5.03 -6.58 17.81
N GLU A 11 -5.99 -5.98 18.51
CA GLU A 11 -7.10 -5.30 17.84
C GLU A 11 -6.62 -4.11 17.03
N LYS A 12 -5.66 -3.35 17.53
CA LYS A 12 -5.07 -2.22 16.80
C LYS A 12 -4.31 -2.69 15.55
N MET A 13 -3.62 -3.81 15.64
CA MET A 13 -2.95 -4.40 14.47
C MET A 13 -3.96 -4.88 13.44
N ARG A 14 -5.06 -5.49 13.88
CA ARG A 14 -6.15 -5.92 12.99
C ARG A 14 -6.77 -4.74 12.26
N GLU A 15 -6.91 -3.61 12.95
CA GLU A 15 -7.45 -2.40 12.34
C GLU A 15 -6.57 -1.92 11.19
N SER A 16 -5.25 -1.85 11.40
CA SER A 16 -4.31 -1.48 10.35
C SER A 16 -4.35 -2.46 9.18
N THR A 17 -4.39 -3.76 9.46
CA THR A 17 -4.49 -4.80 8.43
C THR A 17 -5.81 -4.72 7.67
N ARG A 18 -6.91 -4.41 8.36
CA ARG A 18 -8.21 -4.22 7.70
C ARG A 18 -8.17 -3.09 6.70
N ILE A 19 -7.54 -1.97 7.07
CA ILE A 19 -7.40 -0.83 6.16
C ILE A 19 -6.58 -1.23 4.93
N VAL A 20 -5.50 -1.99 5.12
CA VAL A 20 -4.70 -2.52 4.00
C VAL A 20 -5.57 -3.35 3.06
N SER A 21 -6.32 -4.30 3.60
CA SER A 21 -7.18 -5.18 2.80
C SER A 21 -8.24 -4.40 2.03
N GLN A 22 -8.87 -3.43 2.68
CA GLN A 22 -9.87 -2.58 2.05
C GLN A 22 -9.26 -1.70 0.95
N THR A 23 -8.05 -1.19 1.20
CA THR A 23 -7.33 -0.37 0.22
C THR A 23 -7.01 -1.20 -1.03
N LEU A 24 -6.47 -2.40 -0.84
CA LEU A 24 -6.15 -3.28 -1.96
C LEU A 24 -7.41 -3.68 -2.74
N GLY A 25 -8.51 -3.95 -2.04
CA GLY A 25 -9.79 -4.25 -2.69
C GLY A 25 -10.27 -3.09 -3.55
N LYS A 26 -10.15 -1.87 -3.04
CA LYS A 26 -10.53 -0.67 -3.78
C LYS A 26 -9.65 -0.46 -5.00
N ILE A 27 -8.34 -0.68 -4.86
CA ILE A 27 -7.40 -0.57 -5.96
C ILE A 27 -7.70 -1.64 -7.03
N ALA A 28 -7.98 -2.87 -6.62
CA ALA A 28 -8.29 -3.95 -7.54
C ALA A 28 -9.49 -3.61 -8.45
N GLN A 29 -10.49 -2.89 -7.92
CA GLN A 29 -11.65 -2.45 -8.70
C GLN A 29 -11.32 -1.38 -9.74
N LYS A 30 -10.18 -0.70 -9.58
CA LYS A 30 -9.77 0.39 -10.46
C LYS A 30 -8.70 -0.02 -11.47
N ILE A 31 -8.20 -1.24 -11.37
CA ILE A 31 -7.19 -1.75 -12.31
C ILE A 31 -7.88 -2.08 -13.63
N GLU A 32 -7.53 -1.33 -14.66
CA GLU A 32 -8.07 -1.54 -16.00
C GLU A 32 -7.05 -0.99 -17.02
N PRO A 33 -7.12 -1.43 -18.28
CA PRO A 33 -6.25 -0.87 -19.31
C PRO A 33 -6.41 0.63 -19.41
N GLY A 34 -5.29 1.33 -19.48
CA GLY A 34 -5.26 2.79 -19.60
C GLY A 34 -5.12 3.54 -18.29
N VAL A 35 -5.31 2.89 -17.13
CA VAL A 35 -5.11 3.55 -15.84
C VAL A 35 -3.61 3.72 -15.57
N MET A 36 -3.24 4.87 -15.03
CA MET A 36 -1.84 5.11 -14.62
C MET A 36 -1.60 4.58 -13.22
N THR A 37 -0.41 4.03 -12.98
CA THR A 37 -0.06 3.54 -11.65
C THR A 37 -0.08 4.67 -10.60
N ALA A 38 0.30 5.88 -10.99
CA ALA A 38 0.21 7.06 -10.12
C ALA A 38 -1.24 7.35 -9.69
N THR A 39 -2.22 7.09 -10.54
CA THR A 39 -3.64 7.27 -10.20
C THR A 39 -4.06 6.28 -9.11
N LEU A 40 -3.63 5.03 -9.22
CA LEU A 40 -3.90 4.02 -8.22
C LEU A 40 -3.28 4.41 -6.88
N ASP A 41 -2.08 4.95 -6.91
CA ASP A 41 -1.39 5.41 -5.70
C ASP A 41 -2.18 6.50 -4.98
N ARG A 42 -2.68 7.47 -5.73
CA ARG A 42 -3.48 8.57 -5.17
C ARG A 42 -4.76 8.07 -4.54
N ILE A 43 -5.45 7.15 -5.20
CA ILE A 43 -6.68 6.55 -4.67
C ILE A 43 -6.39 5.84 -3.35
N ALA A 44 -5.30 5.10 -3.29
CA ALA A 44 -4.91 4.39 -2.07
C ALA A 44 -4.60 5.37 -0.93
N GLU A 45 -3.82 6.40 -1.19
CA GLU A 45 -3.45 7.38 -0.17
C GLU A 45 -4.69 8.08 0.39
N ASP A 46 -5.58 8.55 -0.49
CA ASP A 46 -6.81 9.22 -0.06
C ASP A 46 -7.67 8.31 0.81
N PHE A 47 -7.79 7.05 0.44
CA PHE A 47 -8.58 6.09 1.21
C PHE A 47 -7.97 5.83 2.58
N ILE A 48 -6.65 5.59 2.65
CA ILE A 48 -5.95 5.34 3.90
C ILE A 48 -6.10 6.52 4.87
N VAL A 49 -5.91 7.73 4.37
CA VAL A 49 -6.04 8.95 5.18
C VAL A 49 -7.47 9.11 5.69
N LYS A 50 -8.48 8.84 4.87
CA LYS A 50 -9.88 8.89 5.29
C LYS A 50 -10.19 7.91 6.41
N GLN A 51 -9.51 6.78 6.44
CA GLN A 51 -9.68 5.78 7.49
C GLN A 51 -8.90 6.12 8.76
N GLY A 52 -8.21 7.25 8.78
CA GLY A 52 -7.41 7.67 9.92
C GLY A 52 -6.04 7.01 10.00
N GLY A 53 -5.63 6.34 8.94
CA GLY A 53 -4.31 5.73 8.84
C GLY A 53 -3.29 6.62 8.16
N ARG A 54 -2.05 6.14 8.13
CA ARG A 54 -0.95 6.79 7.43
C ARG A 54 -0.29 5.79 6.48
N PRO A 55 0.05 6.19 5.24
CA PRO A 55 0.81 5.31 4.36
C PRO A 55 2.17 4.97 4.98
N ALA A 56 2.40 3.69 5.24
CA ALA A 56 3.61 3.25 5.94
C ALA A 56 4.86 3.32 5.07
N PHE A 57 4.71 3.10 3.76
CA PHE A 57 5.86 3.09 2.84
C PHE A 57 6.35 4.50 2.48
N LYS A 58 5.47 5.47 2.47
CA LYS A 58 5.81 6.82 2.06
C LYS A 58 6.78 7.44 3.06
N GLY A 59 7.94 7.84 2.58
CA GLY A 59 9.00 8.40 3.41
C GLY A 59 9.90 7.36 4.06
N TYR A 60 9.62 6.07 3.86
CA TYR A 60 10.42 5.00 4.42
C TYR A 60 11.75 4.86 3.68
N GLY A 61 12.77 4.47 4.41
CA GLY A 61 14.10 4.27 3.88
C GLY A 61 15.08 5.33 4.34
N SER A 62 16.15 5.53 3.57
CA SER A 62 17.19 6.51 3.89
C SER A 62 16.64 7.93 3.85
N PRO A 63 17.04 8.81 4.77
CA PRO A 63 16.62 10.21 4.71
C PRO A 63 17.01 10.91 3.40
N SER A 64 18.05 10.43 2.73
CA SER A 64 18.48 10.98 1.45
C SER A 64 17.73 10.40 0.26
N ASN A 65 17.04 9.29 0.46
CA ASN A 65 16.30 8.62 -0.61
C ASN A 65 15.05 7.91 -0.05
N PRO A 66 14.08 8.68 0.46
CA PRO A 66 12.85 8.10 0.99
C PRO A 66 11.97 7.55 -0.13
N PHE A 67 11.20 6.51 0.17
CA PHE A 67 10.24 5.99 -0.80
C PHE A 67 9.16 7.06 -1.08
N PRO A 68 8.92 7.41 -2.35
CA PRO A 68 8.13 8.60 -2.67
C PRO A 68 6.62 8.39 -2.71
N ALA A 69 6.12 7.19 -2.46
CA ALA A 69 4.72 6.87 -2.74
C ALA A 69 4.07 6.01 -1.66
N THR A 70 2.76 5.88 -1.74
CA THR A 70 1.94 5.09 -0.82
C THR A 70 2.01 3.60 -1.16
N LEU A 71 1.96 3.27 -2.44
CA LEU A 71 1.99 1.89 -2.93
C LEU A 71 3.31 1.58 -3.58
N CYS A 72 3.68 0.30 -3.53
CA CYS A 72 4.71 -0.24 -4.39
C CYS A 72 3.98 -1.05 -5.47
N ILE A 73 4.04 -0.58 -6.71
CA ILE A 73 3.33 -1.21 -7.84
C ILE A 73 4.35 -1.68 -8.85
N SER A 74 4.41 -2.99 -9.05
CA SER A 74 5.31 -3.60 -10.05
C SER A 74 4.49 -4.15 -11.20
N VAL A 75 4.91 -3.85 -12.42
CA VAL A 75 4.22 -4.29 -13.63
C VAL A 75 5.12 -5.26 -14.40
N ASN A 76 4.61 -6.44 -14.68
CA ASN A 76 5.30 -7.50 -15.41
C ASN A 76 6.62 -7.90 -14.73
N GLU A 77 7.75 -7.65 -15.37
CA GLU A 77 9.07 -8.10 -14.93
C GLU A 77 9.79 -7.11 -14.01
N GLU A 78 9.13 -6.05 -13.59
CA GLU A 78 9.73 -5.16 -12.61
C GLU A 78 9.95 -5.90 -11.30
N VAL A 79 11.21 -6.02 -10.89
CA VAL A 79 11.60 -6.84 -9.75
C VAL A 79 11.81 -6.00 -8.49
N VAL A 80 12.04 -4.70 -8.65
CA VAL A 80 12.48 -3.85 -7.54
C VAL A 80 11.70 -2.56 -7.52
N HIS A 81 11.08 -2.28 -6.35
CA HIS A 81 10.56 -0.96 -6.00
C HIS A 81 9.74 -0.29 -7.09
N GLY A 82 8.64 -0.94 -7.49
CA GLY A 82 7.73 -0.34 -8.46
C GLY A 82 7.16 0.97 -7.97
N ILE A 83 7.80 2.08 -8.33
CA ILE A 83 7.34 3.41 -7.97
C ILE A 83 6.20 3.79 -8.91
N PRO A 84 5.02 4.15 -8.37
CA PRO A 84 3.91 4.61 -9.19
C PRO A 84 4.32 5.79 -10.07
N SER A 85 3.89 5.77 -11.31
CA SER A 85 4.30 6.75 -12.31
C SER A 85 3.17 7.02 -13.30
N ASN A 86 3.50 7.72 -14.37
CA ASN A 86 2.57 7.97 -15.47
C ASN A 86 2.43 6.76 -16.42
N ARG A 87 3.03 5.63 -16.06
CA ARG A 87 2.89 4.42 -16.85
C ARG A 87 1.44 3.96 -16.84
N LYS A 88 0.87 3.78 -18.03
CA LYS A 88 -0.48 3.28 -18.21
C LYS A 88 -0.46 1.77 -18.29
N LEU A 89 -1.37 1.13 -17.58
CA LEU A 89 -1.53 -0.31 -17.65
C LEU A 89 -2.12 -0.71 -19.01
N LYS A 90 -1.72 -1.88 -19.49
CA LYS A 90 -2.20 -2.45 -20.74
C LYS A 90 -2.86 -3.78 -20.46
N GLU A 91 -3.76 -4.18 -21.36
CA GLU A 91 -4.38 -5.49 -21.27
C GLU A 91 -3.30 -6.57 -21.29
N GLY A 92 -3.42 -7.53 -20.39
CA GLY A 92 -2.44 -8.62 -20.26
C GLY A 92 -1.29 -8.34 -19.31
N ASP A 93 -1.17 -7.12 -18.78
CA ASP A 93 -0.13 -6.81 -17.79
C ASP A 93 -0.38 -7.59 -16.50
N ILE A 94 0.71 -8.06 -15.89
CA ILE A 94 0.70 -8.64 -14.55
C ILE A 94 1.09 -7.54 -13.58
N VAL A 95 0.22 -7.25 -12.62
CA VAL A 95 0.40 -6.14 -11.69
C VAL A 95 0.49 -6.69 -10.26
N SER A 96 1.56 -6.35 -9.56
CA SER A 96 1.73 -6.67 -8.14
C SER A 96 1.68 -5.38 -7.34
N VAL A 97 0.88 -5.36 -6.29
CA VAL A 97 0.68 -4.17 -5.47
C VAL A 97 0.97 -4.49 -4.01
N ASP A 98 1.88 -3.74 -3.42
CA ASP A 98 2.16 -3.79 -1.98
C ASP A 98 1.62 -2.54 -1.32
N CYS A 99 0.98 -2.71 -0.17
CA CYS A 99 0.42 -1.62 0.60
C CYS A 99 0.73 -1.81 2.07
N GLY A 100 1.12 -0.73 2.74
CA GLY A 100 1.34 -0.73 4.17
C GLY A 100 0.63 0.45 4.82
N VAL A 101 0.05 0.23 6.00
CA VAL A 101 -0.68 1.24 6.76
C VAL A 101 -0.19 1.25 8.20
N GLU A 102 0.00 2.45 8.74
CA GLU A 102 0.21 2.66 10.16
C GLU A 102 -1.01 3.37 10.72
N LYS A 103 -1.56 2.84 11.80
CA LYS A 103 -2.62 3.50 12.56
C LYS A 103 -2.41 3.22 14.04
N ASN A 104 -2.51 4.27 14.86
CA ASN A 104 -2.31 4.17 16.30
C ASN A 104 -0.95 3.57 16.70
N GLY A 105 0.08 3.75 15.87
CA GLY A 105 1.41 3.21 16.10
C GLY A 105 1.58 1.76 15.70
N TYR A 106 0.59 1.13 15.08
CA TYR A 106 0.65 -0.26 14.65
C TYR A 106 0.60 -0.36 13.13
N PHE A 107 1.40 -1.29 12.59
CA PHE A 107 1.54 -1.47 11.16
C PHE A 107 0.78 -2.68 10.66
N GLY A 108 0.22 -2.56 9.46
CA GLY A 108 -0.27 -3.67 8.68
C GLY A 108 0.29 -3.55 7.27
N ASP A 109 0.64 -4.68 6.66
CA ASP A 109 1.10 -4.69 5.27
C ASP A 109 0.61 -5.95 4.57
N HIS A 110 0.43 -5.84 3.27
CA HIS A 110 0.02 -6.97 2.44
C HIS A 110 0.33 -6.69 0.98
N ALA A 111 0.58 -7.77 0.24
CA ALA A 111 0.81 -7.74 -1.20
C ALA A 111 -0.34 -8.42 -1.93
N TYR A 112 -0.64 -7.91 -3.09
CA TYR A 112 -1.70 -8.46 -3.92
C TYR A 112 -1.22 -8.70 -5.35
#